data_e4f97658daaa33f24ae38f1cc87b26b4
#
_entry.id   e4f97658daaa33f24ae38f1cc87b26b4
#
_cell.length_a   1.000
_cell.length_b   1.000
_cell.length_c   1.000
_cell.angle_alpha   90.00
_cell.angle_beta   90.00
_cell.angle_gamma   90.00
#
_symmetry.space_group_name_H-M   'P 1'
#
loop_
_entity.id
_entity.type
_entity.pdbx_description
1 polymer ?
#
loop_
_entity_poly.entity_id
_entity_poly.type
_entity_poly.pdbx_seq_one_letter_code
_entity_poly.pdbx_strand_id
1 'polypeptide(L)'
;MKKIAVIGGGITGITTAYALLRRGFHVTVYESHRYAAMETSYANGAQISASNTEVWNSLPTLAKGLKWIFRKDAPLLITPKPSWHKFTWFSEFLAAIPNYADNTIQSTRMAIAAREHLYRWAEEENIDFDLKHKGILHVYRTKAEFDTAAKVSKLFAAGGLNRQAVTPEEMHSLEPTLKGKFYGGYYTASDSTGDIHKYTQGLALACQRLGGKINYQQAVKTIKADIQQVQVVTAECTDAREEHRYDQIIICAGVASKQLAASLGDRLNIYPVKGYSITLPLKDEISRQAAPNVSLLDEATKLVASRLGDSRLRIAGTAEYNGYNQDIRADRIQPLVDWVQSCFPEVSTEEVIPWAGLRPMMPDMLPRVMQGKCPSVFYNTGHGHLGWTLAAVTAEMVSDLIEQSQA
;
A
#
# COMPACT_ATOMS: atom_id res chain seq x y z
N MET A 1 15.17 27.66 -9.54
CA MET A 1 14.57 26.48 -8.91
C MET A 1 14.47 25.39 -9.95
N LYS A 2 14.83 24.14 -9.57
CA LYS A 2 14.77 23.02 -10.51
C LYS A 2 13.33 22.61 -10.83
N LYS A 3 13.13 22.19 -12.10
CA LYS A 3 11.89 21.60 -12.59
C LYS A 3 11.96 20.09 -12.45
N ILE A 4 11.03 19.51 -11.72
CA ILE A 4 11.00 18.08 -11.41
C ILE A 4 9.72 17.46 -11.97
N ALA A 5 9.87 16.35 -12.70
CA ALA A 5 8.73 15.52 -13.08
C ALA A 5 8.53 14.38 -12.09
N VAL A 6 7.28 14.13 -11.68
CA VAL A 6 6.87 12.96 -10.90
C VAL A 6 5.98 12.08 -11.77
N ILE A 7 6.32 10.81 -11.91
CA ILE A 7 5.59 9.88 -12.77
C ILE A 7 4.73 8.96 -11.93
N GLY A 8 3.41 9.14 -12.04
CA GLY A 8 2.36 8.43 -11.30
C GLY A 8 1.67 9.32 -10.28
N GLY A 9 0.34 9.34 -10.33
CA GLY A 9 -0.55 10.09 -9.43
C GLY A 9 -1.19 9.25 -8.32
N GLY A 10 -0.58 8.12 -7.96
CA GLY A 10 -0.94 7.36 -6.77
C GLY A 10 -0.43 8.03 -5.50
N ILE A 11 -0.71 7.42 -4.33
CA ILE A 11 -0.32 7.99 -3.03
C ILE A 11 1.17 8.34 -2.97
N THR A 12 2.06 7.47 -3.45
CA THR A 12 3.51 7.71 -3.44
C THR A 12 3.94 8.88 -4.31
N GLY A 13 3.32 9.05 -5.49
CA GLY A 13 3.62 10.18 -6.37
C GLY A 13 3.09 11.50 -5.84
N ILE A 14 1.86 11.52 -5.34
CA ILE A 14 1.24 12.75 -4.80
C ILE A 14 1.93 13.19 -3.51
N THR A 15 2.27 12.28 -2.58
CA THR A 15 3.06 12.64 -1.39
C THR A 15 4.45 13.15 -1.76
N THR A 16 5.11 12.55 -2.76
CA THR A 16 6.40 13.02 -3.28
C THR A 16 6.28 14.43 -3.87
N ALA A 17 5.27 14.67 -4.69
CA ALA A 17 5.03 15.99 -5.27
C ALA A 17 4.78 17.05 -4.19
N TYR A 18 3.98 16.71 -3.18
CA TYR A 18 3.68 17.60 -2.06
C TYR A 18 4.94 17.96 -1.26
N ALA A 19 5.74 16.94 -0.88
CA ALA A 19 6.99 17.16 -0.14
C ALA A 19 7.97 18.07 -0.90
N LEU A 20 8.09 17.90 -2.22
CA LEU A 20 8.95 18.74 -3.07
C LEU A 20 8.42 20.17 -3.21
N LEU A 21 7.10 20.34 -3.41
CA LEU A 21 6.49 21.66 -3.51
C LEU A 21 6.69 22.48 -2.24
N ARG A 22 6.57 21.85 -1.06
CA ARG A 22 6.86 22.50 0.23
C ARG A 22 8.31 22.95 0.37
N ARG A 23 9.23 22.32 -0.35
CA ARG A 23 10.67 22.68 -0.40
C ARG A 23 10.97 23.69 -1.52
N GLY A 24 9.94 24.19 -2.21
CA GLY A 24 10.05 25.24 -3.23
C GLY A 24 10.42 24.75 -4.63
N PHE A 25 10.40 23.45 -4.91
CA PHE A 25 10.64 22.96 -6.27
C PHE A 25 9.45 23.23 -7.21
N HIS A 26 9.70 23.33 -8.51
CA HIS A 26 8.66 23.33 -9.53
C HIS A 26 8.33 21.90 -9.92
N VAL A 27 7.14 21.42 -9.58
CA VAL A 27 6.75 20.03 -9.78
C VAL A 27 5.65 19.90 -10.81
N THR A 28 5.83 18.93 -11.73
CA THR A 28 4.78 18.46 -12.64
C THR A 28 4.57 16.96 -12.43
N VAL A 29 3.35 16.56 -12.11
CA VAL A 29 2.95 15.15 -11.97
C VAL A 29 2.32 14.70 -13.29
N TYR A 30 2.67 13.50 -13.75
CA TYR A 30 2.05 12.82 -14.89
C TYR A 30 1.24 11.62 -14.41
N GLU A 31 -0.06 11.62 -14.68
CA GLU A 31 -0.98 10.55 -14.34
C GLU A 31 -1.71 10.04 -15.59
N SER A 32 -1.70 8.73 -15.78
CA SER A 32 -2.32 8.08 -16.93
C SER A 32 -3.84 8.06 -16.89
N HIS A 33 -4.42 8.17 -15.71
CA HIS A 33 -5.86 8.16 -15.50
C HIS A 33 -6.45 9.57 -15.44
N ARG A 34 -7.80 9.64 -15.43
CA ARG A 34 -8.56 10.89 -15.41
C ARG A 34 -8.45 11.71 -14.12
N TYR A 35 -7.98 11.08 -13.01
CA TYR A 35 -7.69 11.74 -11.74
C TYR A 35 -6.71 10.90 -10.92
N ALA A 36 -6.18 11.43 -9.84
CA ALA A 36 -5.23 10.75 -8.96
C ALA A 36 -5.86 9.59 -8.19
N ALA A 37 -5.06 8.60 -7.80
CA ALA A 37 -5.47 7.46 -6.96
C ALA A 37 -6.46 6.48 -7.61
N MET A 38 -6.39 6.25 -8.91
CA MET A 38 -7.27 5.30 -9.61
C MET A 38 -6.78 3.85 -9.64
N GLU A 39 -5.52 3.61 -9.26
CA GLU A 39 -4.93 2.27 -9.20
C GLU A 39 -4.92 1.74 -7.73
N THR A 40 -3.81 1.22 -7.25
CA THR A 40 -3.68 0.61 -5.90
C THR A 40 -4.10 1.54 -4.75
N SER A 41 -4.12 2.85 -4.98
CA SER A 41 -4.59 3.86 -4.04
C SER A 41 -6.11 4.10 -4.07
N TYR A 42 -6.88 3.33 -4.84
CA TYR A 42 -8.34 3.51 -4.95
C TYR A 42 -9.10 2.81 -3.83
N ALA A 43 -8.84 1.51 -3.61
CA ALA A 43 -9.65 0.69 -2.71
C ALA A 43 -8.81 -0.36 -1.95
N ASN A 44 -7.74 0.08 -1.29
CA ASN A 44 -6.91 -0.77 -0.43
C ASN A 44 -7.59 -1.10 0.92
N GLY A 45 -6.87 -1.72 1.85
CA GLY A 45 -7.38 -2.11 3.17
C GLY A 45 -7.63 -0.96 4.15
N ALA A 46 -7.37 0.28 3.76
CA ALA A 46 -7.60 1.50 4.55
C ALA A 46 -6.83 1.61 5.88
N GLN A 47 -5.93 0.69 6.18
CA GLN A 47 -5.13 0.69 7.41
C GLN A 47 -3.86 1.54 7.26
N ILE A 48 -3.61 2.40 8.25
CA ILE A 48 -2.32 3.07 8.50
C ILE A 48 -1.70 2.29 9.64
N SER A 49 -0.96 1.24 9.28
CA SER A 49 -0.64 0.17 10.22
C SER A 49 0.86 -0.08 10.30
N ALA A 50 1.47 0.34 11.41
CA ALA A 50 2.83 -0.07 11.76
C ALA A 50 2.86 -1.52 12.27
N SER A 51 1.74 -2.05 12.73
CA SER A 51 1.62 -3.46 13.16
C SER A 51 1.49 -4.47 12.02
N ASN A 52 1.39 -4.01 10.76
CA ASN A 52 1.34 -4.88 9.57
C ASN A 52 2.60 -4.74 8.69
N THR A 53 3.72 -4.35 9.29
CA THR A 53 5.00 -4.11 8.59
C THR A 53 5.93 -5.33 8.57
N GLU A 54 5.50 -6.46 9.11
CA GLU A 54 6.25 -7.72 9.00
C GLU A 54 6.49 -8.06 7.53
N VAL A 55 7.76 -8.23 7.16
CA VAL A 55 8.10 -8.69 5.82
C VAL A 55 7.80 -10.18 5.68
N TRP A 56 7.46 -10.62 4.47
CA TRP A 56 7.03 -12.01 4.23
C TRP A 56 8.18 -12.99 4.02
N ASN A 57 9.42 -12.52 4.01
CA ASN A 57 10.65 -13.30 3.76
C ASN A 57 11.02 -14.16 4.97
N SER A 58 10.18 -15.14 5.32
CA SER A 58 10.44 -16.05 6.43
C SER A 58 10.16 -17.52 6.07
N LEU A 59 10.88 -18.45 6.67
CA LEU A 59 10.66 -19.89 6.47
C LEU A 59 9.24 -20.33 6.84
N PRO A 60 8.62 -19.84 7.95
CA PRO A 60 7.22 -20.16 8.26
C PRO A 60 6.24 -19.67 7.18
N THR A 61 6.47 -18.48 6.61
CA THR A 61 5.64 -17.94 5.51
C THR A 61 5.75 -18.80 4.27
N LEU A 62 6.95 -19.26 3.91
CA LEU A 62 7.16 -20.20 2.80
C LEU A 62 6.43 -21.51 3.02
N ALA A 63 6.54 -22.11 4.20
CA ALA A 63 5.86 -23.35 4.53
C ALA A 63 4.33 -23.22 4.46
N LYS A 64 3.77 -22.09 4.91
CA LYS A 64 2.34 -21.76 4.74
C LYS A 64 1.99 -21.59 3.26
N GLY A 65 2.80 -20.87 2.50
CA GLY A 65 2.60 -20.64 1.06
C GLY A 65 2.54 -21.95 0.28
N LEU A 66 3.44 -22.90 0.54
CA LEU A 66 3.44 -24.22 -0.09
C LEU A 66 2.15 -25.03 0.20
N LYS A 67 1.62 -24.95 1.42
CA LYS A 67 0.34 -25.59 1.76
C LYS A 67 -0.85 -24.95 1.03
N TRP A 68 -0.79 -23.63 0.78
CA TRP A 68 -1.85 -22.87 0.14
C TRP A 68 -1.91 -23.06 -1.38
N ILE A 69 -0.80 -23.40 -2.05
CA ILE A 69 -0.79 -23.66 -3.50
C ILE A 69 -1.83 -24.71 -3.92
N PHE A 70 -2.12 -25.69 -3.05
CA PHE A 70 -3.05 -26.77 -3.33
C PHE A 70 -4.52 -26.47 -2.95
N ARG A 71 -4.80 -25.26 -2.44
CA ARG A 71 -6.14 -24.86 -2.00
C ARG A 71 -6.65 -23.69 -2.83
N LYS A 72 -7.83 -23.83 -3.47
CA LYS A 72 -8.44 -22.79 -4.30
C LYS A 72 -8.94 -21.58 -3.49
N ASP A 73 -9.35 -21.81 -2.24
CA ASP A 73 -9.86 -20.82 -1.29
C ASP A 73 -8.77 -20.15 -0.43
N ALA A 74 -7.51 -20.48 -0.66
CA ALA A 74 -6.40 -19.97 0.12
C ALA A 74 -6.18 -18.46 -0.06
N PRO A 75 -5.67 -17.76 0.98
CA PRO A 75 -5.30 -16.35 0.90
C PRO A 75 -4.23 -16.06 -0.19
N LEU A 76 -3.41 -17.05 -0.50
CA LEU A 76 -2.36 -16.97 -1.51
C LEU A 76 -2.68 -17.87 -2.70
N LEU A 77 -2.63 -17.32 -3.91
CA LEU A 77 -2.73 -18.06 -5.16
C LEU A 77 -1.51 -17.78 -6.03
N ILE A 78 -0.88 -18.84 -6.52
CA ILE A 78 0.22 -18.74 -7.49
C ILE A 78 -0.22 -19.45 -8.77
N THR A 79 -0.42 -18.68 -9.84
CA THR A 79 -0.75 -19.24 -11.15
C THR A 79 0.43 -20.09 -11.66
N PRO A 80 0.21 -21.32 -12.12
CA PRO A 80 1.29 -22.24 -12.52
C PRO A 80 2.03 -21.79 -13.78
N LYS A 81 1.50 -20.82 -14.54
CA LYS A 81 2.14 -20.31 -15.76
C LYS A 81 3.56 -19.81 -15.45
N PRO A 82 4.61 -20.45 -16.02
CA PRO A 82 5.99 -20.05 -15.76
C PRO A 82 6.30 -18.72 -16.42
N SER A 83 7.15 -17.91 -15.77
CA SER A 83 7.74 -16.72 -16.37
C SER A 83 9.10 -16.46 -15.76
N TRP A 84 10.04 -15.95 -16.56
CA TRP A 84 11.38 -15.58 -16.09
C TRP A 84 11.30 -14.52 -14.97
N HIS A 85 10.39 -13.56 -15.10
CA HIS A 85 10.14 -12.53 -14.09
C HIS A 85 9.72 -13.13 -12.73
N LYS A 86 8.78 -14.09 -12.76
CA LYS A 86 8.34 -14.78 -11.54
C LYS A 86 9.49 -15.56 -10.90
N PHE A 87 10.27 -16.28 -11.71
CA PHE A 87 11.40 -17.04 -11.24
C PHE A 87 12.46 -16.15 -10.57
N THR A 88 12.90 -15.07 -11.23
CA THR A 88 13.90 -14.15 -10.67
C THR A 88 13.41 -13.46 -9.41
N TRP A 89 12.11 -13.08 -9.37
CA TRP A 89 11.52 -12.46 -8.19
C TRP A 89 11.51 -13.42 -7.00
N PHE A 90 11.07 -14.67 -7.18
CA PHE A 90 11.08 -15.66 -6.10
C PHE A 90 12.49 -16.02 -5.66
N SER A 91 13.45 -16.10 -6.56
CA SER A 91 14.86 -16.34 -6.20
C SER A 91 15.41 -15.23 -5.30
N GLU A 92 15.16 -13.98 -5.62
CA GLU A 92 15.56 -12.84 -4.78
C GLU A 92 14.75 -12.77 -3.47
N PHE A 93 13.47 -13.14 -3.51
CA PHE A 93 12.66 -13.25 -2.30
C PHE A 93 13.25 -14.27 -1.31
N LEU A 94 13.68 -15.43 -1.79
CA LEU A 94 14.37 -16.44 -0.98
C LEU A 94 15.72 -15.94 -0.46
N ALA A 95 16.48 -15.27 -1.30
CA ALA A 95 17.76 -14.68 -0.91
C ALA A 95 17.64 -13.58 0.16
N ALA A 96 16.47 -12.97 0.31
CA ALA A 96 16.21 -11.94 1.33
C ALA A 96 15.83 -12.51 2.71
N ILE A 97 15.62 -13.83 2.86
CA ILE A 97 15.24 -14.45 4.13
C ILE A 97 16.20 -14.12 5.29
N PRO A 98 17.53 -14.11 5.12
CA PRO A 98 18.44 -13.76 6.21
C PRO A 98 18.19 -12.35 6.78
N ASN A 99 17.65 -11.45 5.99
CA ASN A 99 17.41 -10.04 6.37
C ASN A 99 16.01 -9.82 7.00
N TYR A 100 15.25 -10.89 7.26
CA TYR A 100 13.86 -10.81 7.75
C TYR A 100 13.68 -9.91 8.97
N ALA A 101 14.53 -10.09 9.99
CA ALA A 101 14.42 -9.32 11.23
C ALA A 101 14.72 -7.83 11.00
N ASP A 102 15.83 -7.54 10.33
CA ASP A 102 16.28 -6.17 10.07
C ASP A 102 15.29 -5.42 9.16
N ASN A 103 14.81 -6.07 8.09
CA ASN A 103 13.81 -5.49 7.20
C ASN A 103 12.49 -5.22 7.90
N THR A 104 12.03 -6.11 8.81
CA THR A 104 10.83 -5.90 9.62
C THR A 104 11.01 -4.70 10.56
N ILE A 105 12.13 -4.63 11.28
CA ILE A 105 12.44 -3.53 12.19
C ILE A 105 12.53 -2.20 11.43
N GLN A 106 13.22 -2.18 10.28
CA GLN A 106 13.34 -0.99 9.43
C GLN A 106 11.96 -0.53 8.93
N SER A 107 11.15 -1.45 8.40
CA SER A 107 9.81 -1.15 7.92
C SER A 107 8.91 -0.59 9.02
N THR A 108 9.03 -1.13 10.26
CA THR A 108 8.29 -0.64 11.43
C THR A 108 8.68 0.80 11.80
N ARG A 109 9.98 1.11 11.83
CA ARG A 109 10.47 2.47 12.08
C ARG A 109 9.98 3.46 11.04
N MET A 110 10.07 3.08 9.78
CA MET A 110 9.55 3.91 8.68
C MET A 110 8.05 4.16 8.81
N ALA A 111 7.26 3.15 9.18
CA ALA A 111 5.82 3.28 9.35
C ALA A 111 5.43 4.22 10.50
N ILE A 112 6.18 4.15 11.61
CA ILE A 112 5.98 5.07 12.75
C ILE A 112 6.28 6.52 12.33
N ALA A 113 7.41 6.76 11.66
CA ALA A 113 7.77 8.10 11.18
C ALA A 113 6.78 8.61 10.11
N ALA A 114 6.31 7.73 9.22
CA ALA A 114 5.39 8.11 8.16
C ALA A 114 4.05 8.66 8.69
N ARG A 115 3.53 8.11 9.80
CA ARG A 115 2.26 8.56 10.40
C ARG A 115 2.29 10.02 10.80
N GLU A 116 3.41 10.48 11.39
CA GLU A 116 3.56 11.86 11.84
C GLU A 116 3.46 12.84 10.67
N HIS A 117 4.12 12.55 9.55
CA HIS A 117 4.02 13.36 8.34
C HIS A 117 2.60 13.31 7.76
N LEU A 118 2.01 12.12 7.66
CA LEU A 118 0.70 11.91 7.04
C LEU A 118 -0.40 12.69 7.78
N TYR A 119 -0.44 12.61 9.11
CA TYR A 119 -1.45 13.32 9.91
C TYR A 119 -1.22 14.82 9.88
N ARG A 120 0.02 15.28 10.02
CA ARG A 120 0.35 16.71 9.94
C ARG A 120 -0.06 17.30 8.59
N TRP A 121 0.24 16.64 7.48
CA TRP A 121 -0.15 17.14 6.17
C TRP A 121 -1.67 17.16 5.97
N ALA A 122 -2.38 16.19 6.49
CA ALA A 122 -3.84 16.20 6.46
C ALA A 122 -4.43 17.37 7.26
N GLU A 123 -3.88 17.65 8.43
CA GLU A 123 -4.29 18.77 9.28
C GLU A 123 -3.97 20.12 8.62
N GLU A 124 -2.72 20.32 8.16
CA GLU A 124 -2.26 21.53 7.47
C GLU A 124 -3.12 21.86 6.22
N GLU A 125 -3.54 20.86 5.49
CA GLU A 125 -4.30 21.02 4.24
C GLU A 125 -5.82 20.83 4.40
N ASN A 126 -6.29 20.61 5.63
CA ASN A 126 -7.71 20.36 5.97
C ASN A 126 -8.31 19.20 5.16
N ILE A 127 -7.61 18.08 5.06
CA ILE A 127 -8.05 16.90 4.30
C ILE A 127 -8.88 16.00 5.20
N ASP A 128 -10.20 15.90 4.93
CA ASP A 128 -11.04 14.87 5.51
C ASP A 128 -10.92 13.57 4.71
N PHE A 129 -10.39 12.53 5.37
CA PHE A 129 -10.19 11.21 4.77
C PHE A 129 -10.74 10.06 5.64
N ASP A 130 -11.82 10.33 6.40
CA ASP A 130 -12.46 9.37 7.31
C ASP A 130 -11.47 8.82 8.37
N LEU A 131 -10.51 9.64 8.85
CA LEU A 131 -9.51 9.22 9.82
C LEU A 131 -10.16 8.77 11.14
N LYS A 132 -9.79 7.56 11.60
CA LYS A 132 -10.20 7.02 12.90
C LYS A 132 -8.99 6.50 13.68
N HIS A 133 -8.74 7.11 14.85
CA HIS A 133 -7.71 6.69 15.82
C HIS A 133 -8.30 5.67 16.80
N LYS A 134 -8.71 4.50 16.30
CA LYS A 134 -9.29 3.42 17.10
C LYS A 134 -8.38 2.20 17.23
N GLY A 135 -7.12 2.32 16.78
CA GLY A 135 -6.19 1.22 16.76
C GLY A 135 -6.53 0.15 15.73
N ILE A 136 -5.71 -0.90 15.70
CA ILE A 136 -5.92 -2.10 14.89
C ILE A 136 -5.77 -3.32 15.77
N LEU A 137 -6.73 -4.25 15.66
CA LEU A 137 -6.78 -5.51 16.37
C LEU A 137 -6.47 -6.66 15.41
N HIS A 138 -5.33 -7.33 15.62
CA HIS A 138 -4.99 -8.57 14.96
C HIS A 138 -5.60 -9.75 15.73
N VAL A 139 -6.36 -10.62 15.06
CA VAL A 139 -7.06 -11.73 15.69
C VAL A 139 -6.45 -13.07 15.30
N TYR A 140 -6.36 -13.99 16.27
CA TYR A 140 -5.73 -15.30 16.13
C TYR A 140 -6.69 -16.39 16.58
N ARG A 141 -6.80 -17.46 15.79
CA ARG A 141 -7.75 -18.54 16.07
C ARG A 141 -7.12 -19.66 16.89
N THR A 142 -5.80 -19.79 16.86
CA THR A 142 -5.06 -20.85 17.54
C THR A 142 -3.92 -20.32 18.41
N LYS A 143 -3.59 -21.09 19.47
CA LYS A 143 -2.44 -20.79 20.32
C LYS A 143 -1.13 -20.69 19.52
N ALA A 144 -0.93 -21.57 18.55
CA ALA A 144 0.29 -21.61 17.75
C ALA A 144 0.48 -20.33 16.91
N GLU A 145 -0.59 -19.78 16.35
CA GLU A 145 -0.56 -18.50 15.64
C GLU A 145 -0.26 -17.35 16.58
N PHE A 146 -0.91 -17.32 17.74
CA PHE A 146 -0.71 -16.30 18.77
C PHE A 146 0.74 -16.32 19.31
N ASP A 147 1.31 -17.48 19.60
CA ASP A 147 2.70 -17.64 20.05
C ASP A 147 3.71 -17.21 18.96
N THR A 148 3.37 -17.42 17.68
CA THR A 148 4.16 -16.94 16.55
C THR A 148 4.13 -15.40 16.49
N ALA A 149 2.96 -14.80 16.66
CA ALA A 149 2.80 -13.35 16.71
C ALA A 149 3.54 -12.70 17.89
N ALA A 150 3.68 -13.41 19.02
CA ALA A 150 4.50 -12.95 20.14
C ALA A 150 5.98 -12.74 19.76
N LYS A 151 6.52 -13.61 18.88
CA LYS A 151 7.90 -13.47 18.38
C LYS A 151 8.03 -12.26 17.45
N VAL A 152 7.04 -12.06 16.57
CA VAL A 152 6.99 -10.89 15.68
C VAL A 152 6.84 -9.59 16.48
N SER A 153 6.05 -9.60 17.55
CA SER A 153 5.88 -8.45 18.44
C SER A 153 7.19 -7.97 19.06
N LYS A 154 8.18 -8.86 19.27
CA LYS A 154 9.53 -8.47 19.72
C LYS A 154 10.28 -7.66 18.65
N LEU A 155 10.11 -7.99 17.37
CA LEU A 155 10.70 -7.23 16.26
C LEU A 155 10.04 -5.87 16.15
N PHE A 156 8.72 -5.80 16.28
CA PHE A 156 8.00 -4.53 16.32
C PHE A 156 8.45 -3.65 17.46
N ALA A 157 8.64 -4.22 18.67
CA ALA A 157 9.16 -3.48 19.83
C ALA A 157 10.59 -2.95 19.59
N ALA A 158 11.46 -3.72 18.93
CA ALA A 158 12.77 -3.27 18.51
C ALA A 158 12.70 -2.13 17.46
N GLY A 159 11.62 -2.07 16.69
CA GLY A 159 11.28 -0.98 15.78
C GLY A 159 10.63 0.23 16.47
N GLY A 160 10.31 0.14 17.77
CA GLY A 160 9.66 1.21 18.55
C GLY A 160 8.12 1.13 18.60
N LEU A 161 7.52 0.03 18.13
CA LEU A 161 6.07 -0.15 18.16
C LEU A 161 5.62 -0.91 19.42
N ASN A 162 4.74 -0.28 20.20
CA ASN A 162 4.05 -0.97 21.31
C ASN A 162 2.80 -1.69 20.81
N ARG A 163 2.73 -3.01 21.07
CA ARG A 163 1.62 -3.89 20.67
C ARG A 163 1.22 -4.74 21.85
N GLN A 164 -0.02 -4.66 22.27
CA GLN A 164 -0.54 -5.31 23.46
C GLN A 164 -1.21 -6.65 23.10
N ALA A 165 -0.82 -7.73 23.82
CA ALA A 165 -1.57 -8.98 23.79
C ALA A 165 -2.89 -8.80 24.53
N VAL A 166 -3.99 -9.31 23.97
CA VAL A 166 -5.34 -9.19 24.55
C VAL A 166 -6.05 -10.55 24.56
N THR A 167 -6.81 -10.78 25.61
CA THR A 167 -7.67 -11.98 25.79
C THR A 167 -8.94 -11.86 24.94
N PRO A 168 -9.70 -12.95 24.75
CA PRO A 168 -11.00 -12.88 24.07
C PRO A 168 -12.00 -11.90 24.73
N GLU A 169 -11.98 -11.78 26.06
CA GLU A 169 -12.82 -10.86 26.80
C GLU A 169 -12.44 -9.38 26.54
N GLU A 170 -11.13 -9.11 26.53
CA GLU A 170 -10.61 -7.79 26.19
C GLU A 170 -10.89 -7.45 24.71
N MET A 171 -10.76 -8.42 23.79
CA MET A 171 -11.14 -8.26 22.38
C MET A 171 -12.62 -7.89 22.25
N HIS A 172 -13.52 -8.58 22.99
CA HIS A 172 -14.93 -8.24 22.97
C HIS A 172 -15.21 -6.85 23.54
N SER A 173 -14.44 -6.41 24.52
CA SER A 173 -14.54 -5.03 25.06
C SER A 173 -14.06 -3.97 24.05
N LEU A 174 -13.02 -4.29 23.27
CA LEU A 174 -12.50 -3.41 22.22
C LEU A 174 -13.45 -3.33 21.00
N GLU A 175 -13.99 -4.49 20.58
CA GLU A 175 -14.87 -4.62 19.44
C GLU A 175 -16.03 -5.58 19.72
N PRO A 176 -17.14 -5.09 20.33
CA PRO A 176 -18.27 -5.92 20.75
C PRO A 176 -19.03 -6.57 19.59
N THR A 177 -18.92 -6.01 18.37
CA THR A 177 -19.64 -6.52 17.20
C THR A 177 -18.97 -7.76 16.61
N LEU A 178 -17.69 -8.00 16.91
CA LEU A 178 -16.93 -9.12 16.38
C LEU A 178 -17.49 -10.45 16.91
N LYS A 179 -17.93 -11.32 16.00
CA LYS A 179 -18.40 -12.68 16.31
C LYS A 179 -17.35 -13.73 15.92
N GLY A 180 -17.44 -14.88 16.57
CA GLY A 180 -16.56 -16.03 16.30
C GLY A 180 -15.75 -16.45 17.50
N LYS A 181 -14.96 -17.52 17.31
CA LYS A 181 -14.07 -18.06 18.36
C LYS A 181 -12.63 -17.69 18.05
N PHE A 182 -12.00 -16.97 18.96
CA PHE A 182 -10.60 -16.57 18.87
C PHE A 182 -9.85 -17.05 20.11
N TYR A 183 -8.58 -17.36 19.94
CA TYR A 183 -7.69 -17.70 21.05
C TYR A 183 -7.24 -16.43 21.80
N GLY A 184 -7.06 -15.34 21.08
CA GLY A 184 -6.64 -14.04 21.57
C GLY A 184 -6.29 -13.11 20.44
N GLY A 185 -5.84 -11.91 20.76
CA GLY A 185 -5.47 -10.88 19.80
C GLY A 185 -4.22 -10.10 20.20
N TYR A 186 -3.76 -9.28 19.26
CA TYR A 186 -2.79 -8.23 19.55
C TYR A 186 -3.40 -6.89 19.11
N TYR A 187 -3.47 -5.97 20.03
CA TYR A 187 -4.01 -4.62 19.79
C TYR A 187 -2.89 -3.59 19.71
N THR A 188 -2.96 -2.72 18.71
CA THR A 188 -2.04 -1.60 18.49
C THR A 188 -2.80 -0.30 18.51
N ALA A 189 -2.86 0.35 19.66
CA ALA A 189 -3.64 1.58 19.86
C ALA A 189 -3.17 2.76 19.00
N SER A 190 -1.87 2.79 18.66
CA SER A 190 -1.26 3.86 17.87
C SER A 190 -1.51 3.75 16.37
N ASP A 191 -2.03 2.64 15.88
CA ASP A 191 -2.44 2.49 14.48
C ASP A 191 -3.80 3.14 14.23
N SER A 192 -4.13 3.40 12.98
CA SER A 192 -5.36 4.06 12.60
C SER A 192 -5.90 3.56 11.26
N THR A 193 -7.07 4.05 10.88
CA THR A 193 -7.65 3.83 9.54
C THR A 193 -7.98 5.15 8.88
N GLY A 194 -7.98 5.16 7.55
CA GLY A 194 -8.37 6.30 6.75
C GLY A 194 -8.55 5.96 5.28
N ASP A 195 -9.35 6.72 4.59
CA ASP A 195 -9.58 6.52 3.15
C ASP A 195 -8.41 7.08 2.34
N ILE A 196 -7.55 6.19 1.86
CA ILE A 196 -6.39 6.54 1.02
C ILE A 196 -6.79 7.32 -0.22
N HIS A 197 -7.97 7.01 -0.80
CA HIS A 197 -8.44 7.69 -2.02
C HIS A 197 -8.77 9.15 -1.72
N LYS A 198 -9.57 9.41 -0.68
CA LYS A 198 -9.87 10.77 -0.21
C LYS A 198 -8.61 11.55 0.14
N TYR A 199 -7.69 10.91 0.89
CA TYR A 199 -6.42 11.53 1.25
C TYR A 199 -5.60 11.94 0.03
N THR A 200 -5.42 11.01 -0.92
CA THR A 200 -4.61 11.26 -2.12
C THR A 200 -5.23 12.35 -3.00
N GLN A 201 -6.55 12.36 -3.14
CA GLN A 201 -7.28 13.42 -3.86
C GLN A 201 -7.13 14.78 -3.17
N GLY A 202 -7.31 14.84 -1.86
CA GLY A 202 -7.15 16.08 -1.08
C GLY A 202 -5.73 16.63 -1.19
N LEU A 203 -4.72 15.76 -1.09
CA LEU A 203 -3.33 16.16 -1.21
C LEU A 203 -2.95 16.57 -2.65
N ALA A 204 -3.58 15.97 -3.68
CA ALA A 204 -3.41 16.40 -5.07
C ALA A 204 -3.93 17.82 -5.28
N LEU A 205 -5.07 18.17 -4.68
CA LEU A 205 -5.58 19.55 -4.69
C LEU A 205 -4.64 20.52 -3.95
N ALA A 206 -4.05 20.06 -2.83
CA ALA A 206 -3.04 20.84 -2.11
C ALA A 206 -1.79 21.10 -2.99
N CYS A 207 -1.31 20.09 -3.73
CA CYS A 207 -0.23 20.28 -4.69
C CYS A 207 -0.54 21.37 -5.73
N GLN A 208 -1.78 21.40 -6.25
CA GLN A 208 -2.19 22.43 -7.22
C GLN A 208 -2.25 23.81 -6.57
N ARG A 209 -2.74 23.93 -5.31
CA ARG A 209 -2.72 25.21 -4.56
C ARG A 209 -1.30 25.74 -4.34
N LEU A 210 -0.33 24.85 -4.15
CA LEU A 210 1.10 25.19 -4.03
C LEU A 210 1.78 25.48 -5.38
N GLY A 211 1.04 25.54 -6.48
CA GLY A 211 1.55 25.85 -7.82
C GLY A 211 2.08 24.64 -8.60
N GLY A 212 1.89 23.43 -8.07
CA GLY A 212 2.20 22.19 -8.79
C GLY A 212 1.25 21.95 -9.95
N LYS A 213 1.76 21.34 -11.02
CA LYS A 213 0.94 20.94 -12.19
C LYS A 213 0.66 19.44 -12.10
N ILE A 214 -0.57 19.04 -12.38
CA ILE A 214 -0.94 17.62 -12.48
C ILE A 214 -1.58 17.41 -13.86
N ASN A 215 -0.88 16.68 -14.70
CA ASN A 215 -1.32 16.33 -16.04
C ASN A 215 -2.01 14.98 -15.99
N TYR A 216 -3.33 14.98 -15.98
CA TYR A 216 -4.16 13.78 -16.03
C TYR A 216 -4.32 13.28 -17.48
N GLN A 217 -4.61 11.97 -17.62
CA GLN A 217 -4.77 11.30 -18.91
C GLN A 217 -3.50 11.36 -19.79
N GLN A 218 -2.35 11.61 -19.16
CA GLN A 218 -1.05 11.63 -19.82
C GLN A 218 -0.15 10.50 -19.34
N ALA A 219 -0.18 9.40 -20.08
CA ALA A 219 0.69 8.26 -19.82
C ALA A 219 2.10 8.52 -20.32
N VAL A 220 3.09 8.45 -19.44
CA VAL A 220 4.49 8.50 -19.84
C VAL A 220 4.87 7.20 -20.54
N LYS A 221 5.28 7.28 -21.80
CA LYS A 221 5.66 6.15 -22.65
C LYS A 221 7.17 5.96 -22.71
N THR A 222 7.92 7.04 -22.77
CA THR A 222 9.38 7.00 -22.89
C THR A 222 10.00 8.11 -22.07
N ILE A 223 11.11 7.79 -21.44
CA ILE A 223 11.96 8.72 -20.71
C ILE A 223 13.33 8.66 -21.37
N LYS A 224 13.86 9.80 -21.75
CA LYS A 224 15.25 9.96 -22.20
C LYS A 224 15.94 10.79 -21.14
N ALA A 225 16.96 10.27 -20.52
CA ALA A 225 17.68 10.93 -19.43
C ALA A 225 19.17 11.01 -19.79
N ASP A 226 19.76 12.17 -19.55
CA ASP A 226 21.21 12.38 -19.53
C ASP A 226 21.63 13.00 -18.19
N ILE A 227 22.92 13.35 -18.07
CA ILE A 227 23.48 13.84 -16.81
C ILE A 227 22.89 15.21 -16.41
N GLN A 228 22.42 16.00 -17.37
CA GLN A 228 21.99 17.37 -17.15
C GLN A 228 20.48 17.56 -17.17
N GLN A 229 19.75 16.76 -17.93
CA GLN A 229 18.30 16.93 -18.11
C GLN A 229 17.58 15.63 -18.42
N VAL A 230 16.29 15.62 -18.16
CA VAL A 230 15.39 14.52 -18.49
C VAL A 230 14.32 15.02 -19.46
N GLN A 231 14.13 14.26 -20.53
CA GLN A 231 13.04 14.45 -21.47
C GLN A 231 11.98 13.39 -21.24
N VAL A 232 10.77 13.83 -20.92
CA VAL A 232 9.60 12.97 -20.74
C VAL A 232 8.75 13.03 -22.00
N VAL A 233 8.51 11.89 -22.62
CA VAL A 233 7.61 11.76 -23.77
C VAL A 233 6.30 11.16 -23.28
N THR A 234 5.24 11.93 -23.36
CA THR A 234 3.87 11.49 -23.04
C THR A 234 3.13 11.08 -24.30
N ALA A 235 2.13 10.22 -24.16
CA ALA A 235 1.12 10.02 -25.17
C ALA A 235 -0.23 10.33 -24.52
N GLU A 236 -0.96 11.26 -25.10
CA GLU A 236 -2.38 11.43 -24.86
C GLU A 236 -3.17 10.26 -25.46
N CYS A 237 -4.45 10.14 -25.09
CA CYS A 237 -5.37 9.21 -25.73
C CYS A 237 -5.57 9.47 -27.24
N THR A 238 -5.03 10.58 -27.76
CA THR A 238 -5.18 11.09 -29.14
C THR A 238 -3.94 10.94 -30.03
N ASP A 239 -2.99 10.05 -29.69
CA ASP A 239 -1.73 9.82 -30.44
C ASP A 239 -0.78 11.03 -30.59
N ALA A 240 -1.11 12.21 -30.08
CA ALA A 240 -0.19 13.33 -30.03
C ALA A 240 0.92 13.06 -29.02
N ARG A 241 2.18 13.10 -29.47
CA ARG A 241 3.35 12.98 -28.60
C ARG A 241 3.84 14.37 -28.22
N GLU A 242 3.83 14.64 -26.91
CA GLU A 242 4.41 15.87 -26.37
C GLU A 242 5.74 15.55 -25.67
N GLU A 243 6.74 16.40 -25.88
CA GLU A 243 8.05 16.28 -25.25
C GLU A 243 8.25 17.42 -24.25
N HIS A 244 8.48 17.05 -23.00
CA HIS A 244 8.70 18.01 -21.91
C HIS A 244 10.09 17.80 -21.29
N ARG A 245 10.76 18.89 -20.92
CA ARG A 245 12.11 18.87 -20.35
C ARG A 245 12.09 19.25 -18.88
N TYR A 246 12.83 18.47 -18.08
CA TYR A 246 12.98 18.63 -16.65
C TYR A 246 14.45 18.52 -16.25
N ASP A 247 14.80 19.07 -15.10
CA ASP A 247 16.13 18.90 -14.51
C ASP A 247 16.27 17.50 -13.89
N GLN A 248 15.20 17.01 -13.28
CA GLN A 248 15.16 15.69 -12.61
C GLN A 248 13.79 15.04 -12.75
N ILE A 249 13.75 13.72 -12.59
CA ILE A 249 12.53 12.93 -12.62
C ILE A 249 12.48 11.95 -11.45
N ILE A 250 11.29 11.74 -10.91
CA ILE A 250 11.03 10.72 -9.89
C ILE A 250 9.98 9.73 -10.40
N ILE A 251 10.33 8.45 -10.41
CA ILE A 251 9.44 7.38 -10.86
C ILE A 251 8.69 6.80 -9.67
N CYS A 252 7.37 7.09 -9.60
CA CYS A 252 6.40 6.66 -8.60
C CYS A 252 5.26 5.84 -9.22
N ALA A 253 5.53 5.14 -10.34
CA ALA A 253 4.53 4.55 -11.22
C ALA A 253 4.07 3.14 -10.80
N GLY A 254 4.17 2.78 -9.52
CA GLY A 254 3.73 1.48 -9.01
C GLY A 254 4.35 0.33 -9.79
N VAL A 255 3.54 -0.60 -10.31
CA VAL A 255 4.03 -1.76 -11.09
C VAL A 255 4.65 -1.38 -12.43
N ALA A 256 4.29 -0.23 -13.01
CA ALA A 256 4.86 0.26 -14.25
C ALA A 256 6.30 0.78 -14.07
N SER A 257 6.72 1.08 -12.85
CA SER A 257 8.08 1.54 -12.54
C SER A 257 9.15 0.57 -13.02
N LYS A 258 8.87 -0.74 -13.04
CA LYS A 258 9.80 -1.75 -13.57
C LYS A 258 10.18 -1.51 -15.02
N GLN A 259 9.19 -1.24 -15.87
CA GLN A 259 9.43 -1.05 -17.31
C GLN A 259 10.11 0.28 -17.57
N LEU A 260 9.71 1.34 -16.87
CA LEU A 260 10.33 2.66 -16.96
C LEU A 260 11.80 2.60 -16.51
N ALA A 261 12.10 1.95 -15.40
CA ALA A 261 13.48 1.75 -14.94
C ALA A 261 14.34 0.97 -15.96
N ALA A 262 13.78 -0.10 -16.52
CA ALA A 262 14.49 -0.91 -17.53
C ALA A 262 14.82 -0.10 -18.78
N SER A 263 13.96 0.82 -19.22
CA SER A 263 14.24 1.72 -20.35
C SER A 263 15.38 2.71 -20.08
N LEU A 264 15.69 2.95 -18.80
CA LEU A 264 16.79 3.81 -18.33
C LEU A 264 18.06 3.02 -17.96
N GLY A 265 18.06 1.70 -18.19
CA GLY A 265 19.17 0.80 -17.83
C GLY A 265 19.23 0.42 -16.36
N ASP A 266 18.23 0.79 -15.56
CA ASP A 266 18.11 0.39 -14.16
C ASP A 266 17.28 -0.88 -14.00
N ARG A 267 17.54 -1.62 -12.91
CA ARG A 267 16.84 -2.86 -12.62
C ARG A 267 16.02 -2.74 -11.32
N LEU A 268 14.70 -2.71 -11.49
CA LEU A 268 13.74 -2.83 -10.39
C LEU A 268 12.95 -4.12 -10.57
N ASN A 269 13.18 -5.11 -9.69
CA ASN A 269 12.49 -6.40 -9.78
C ASN A 269 11.13 -6.35 -9.08
N ILE A 270 10.28 -5.38 -9.48
CA ILE A 270 8.93 -5.23 -8.96
C ILE A 270 8.02 -6.29 -9.59
N TYR A 271 7.38 -7.12 -8.76
CA TYR A 271 6.36 -8.07 -9.22
C TYR A 271 4.96 -7.57 -8.85
N PRO A 272 3.99 -7.58 -9.80
CA PRO A 272 2.61 -7.22 -9.52
C PRO A 272 1.92 -8.34 -8.75
N VAL A 273 1.61 -8.11 -7.48
CA VAL A 273 0.85 -9.05 -6.66
C VAL A 273 -0.57 -8.54 -6.51
N LYS A 274 -1.52 -9.21 -7.15
CA LYS A 274 -2.93 -8.80 -7.13
C LYS A 274 -3.54 -9.05 -5.75
N GLY A 275 -4.23 -8.04 -5.24
CA GLY A 275 -5.09 -8.13 -4.06
C GLY A 275 -6.52 -7.79 -4.42
N TYR A 276 -7.44 -8.28 -3.62
CA TYR A 276 -8.86 -8.03 -3.78
C TYR A 276 -9.43 -7.25 -2.60
N SER A 277 -10.44 -6.46 -2.84
CA SER A 277 -11.26 -5.86 -1.79
C SER A 277 -12.73 -5.82 -2.18
N ILE A 278 -13.56 -5.71 -1.16
CA ILE A 278 -14.98 -5.39 -1.32
C ILE A 278 -15.29 -4.16 -0.47
N THR A 279 -16.22 -3.34 -0.95
CA THR A 279 -16.82 -2.27 -0.18
C THR A 279 -18.29 -2.58 -0.01
N LEU A 280 -18.73 -2.61 1.25
CA LEU A 280 -20.13 -2.80 1.63
C LEU A 280 -20.71 -1.45 2.05
N PRO A 281 -21.72 -0.92 1.34
CA PRO A 281 -22.43 0.26 1.77
C PRO A 281 -23.27 -0.05 3.03
N LEU A 282 -23.07 0.71 4.11
CA LEU A 282 -23.85 0.58 5.35
C LEU A 282 -25.10 1.47 5.25
N LYS A 283 -26.10 1.02 4.48
CA LYS A 283 -27.29 1.83 4.15
C LYS A 283 -28.31 1.90 5.29
N ASP A 284 -28.48 0.79 5.99
CA ASP A 284 -29.44 0.65 7.10
C ASP A 284 -28.76 0.82 8.46
N GLU A 285 -29.57 1.09 9.49
CA GLU A 285 -29.07 1.32 10.85
C GLU A 285 -28.51 0.06 11.49
N ILE A 286 -29.06 -1.11 11.18
CA ILE A 286 -28.60 -2.40 11.72
C ILE A 286 -27.16 -2.64 11.23
N SER A 287 -26.93 -2.53 9.92
CA SER A 287 -25.58 -2.67 9.33
C SER A 287 -24.59 -1.64 9.89
N ARG A 288 -25.03 -0.39 10.12
CA ARG A 288 -24.17 0.66 10.72
C ARG A 288 -23.77 0.32 12.16
N GLN A 289 -24.69 -0.21 12.95
CA GLN A 289 -24.42 -0.60 14.35
C GLN A 289 -23.60 -1.89 14.44
N ALA A 290 -23.80 -2.82 13.50
CA ALA A 290 -23.10 -4.11 13.47
C ALA A 290 -21.70 -4.03 12.85
N ALA A 291 -21.39 -3.00 12.07
CA ALA A 291 -20.06 -2.85 11.46
C ALA A 291 -19.00 -2.47 12.51
N PRO A 292 -17.78 -3.04 12.41
CA PRO A 292 -16.73 -2.81 13.40
C PRO A 292 -16.30 -1.34 13.45
N ASN A 293 -15.97 -0.88 14.66
CA ASN A 293 -15.37 0.42 14.93
C ASN A 293 -13.84 0.35 15.00
N VAL A 294 -13.31 -0.74 15.54
CA VAL A 294 -11.88 -1.04 15.55
C VAL A 294 -11.55 -1.81 14.27
N SER A 295 -10.51 -1.39 13.57
CA SER A 295 -10.07 -2.12 12.39
C SER A 295 -9.45 -3.45 12.76
N LEU A 296 -9.70 -4.47 11.96
CA LEU A 296 -9.29 -5.85 12.22
C LEU A 296 -8.31 -6.36 11.17
N LEU A 297 -7.41 -7.25 11.59
CA LEU A 297 -6.66 -8.13 10.70
C LEU A 297 -6.81 -9.58 11.20
N ASP A 298 -7.48 -10.43 10.42
CA ASP A 298 -7.57 -11.86 10.70
C ASP A 298 -6.34 -12.56 10.09
N GLU A 299 -5.47 -13.06 10.96
CA GLU A 299 -4.20 -13.67 10.55
C GLU A 299 -4.37 -15.01 9.85
N ALA A 300 -5.46 -15.72 10.10
CA ALA A 300 -5.73 -17.02 9.47
C ALA A 300 -6.16 -16.85 8.00
N THR A 301 -6.97 -15.84 7.72
CA THR A 301 -7.50 -15.54 6.39
C THR A 301 -6.74 -14.44 5.66
N LYS A 302 -5.87 -13.70 6.37
CA LYS A 302 -5.15 -12.53 5.85
C LYS A 302 -6.09 -11.46 5.30
N LEU A 303 -7.27 -11.33 5.94
CA LEU A 303 -8.25 -10.31 5.62
C LEU A 303 -8.19 -9.17 6.63
N VAL A 304 -8.30 -7.95 6.12
CA VAL A 304 -8.46 -6.75 6.92
C VAL A 304 -9.87 -6.21 6.78
N ALA A 305 -10.43 -5.67 7.86
CA ALA A 305 -11.71 -4.99 7.87
C ALA A 305 -11.54 -3.58 8.42
N SER A 306 -11.98 -2.58 7.68
CA SER A 306 -11.87 -1.17 8.06
C SER A 306 -13.15 -0.42 7.74
N ARG A 307 -13.72 0.26 8.73
CA ARG A 307 -14.86 1.16 8.54
C ARG A 307 -14.36 2.51 8.02
N LEU A 308 -14.95 2.99 6.93
CA LEU A 308 -14.66 4.27 6.30
C LEU A 308 -15.85 5.22 6.48
N GLY A 309 -15.67 6.24 7.29
CA GLY A 309 -16.77 7.07 7.74
C GLY A 309 -17.83 6.26 8.48
N ASP A 310 -19.09 6.64 8.31
CA ASP A 310 -20.22 5.92 8.91
C ASP A 310 -21.00 5.07 7.89
N SER A 311 -20.67 5.18 6.62
CA SER A 311 -21.47 4.63 5.52
C SER A 311 -20.82 3.46 4.78
N ARG A 312 -19.58 3.10 5.07
CA ARG A 312 -18.85 2.08 4.28
C ARG A 312 -18.03 1.15 5.17
N LEU A 313 -18.10 -0.15 4.87
CA LEU A 313 -17.17 -1.14 5.42
C LEU A 313 -16.31 -1.71 4.28
N ARG A 314 -14.98 -1.65 4.43
CA ARG A 314 -14.02 -2.18 3.49
C ARG A 314 -13.43 -3.47 4.03
N ILE A 315 -13.50 -4.53 3.22
CA ILE A 315 -12.76 -5.77 3.47
C ILE A 315 -11.73 -5.93 2.37
N ALA A 316 -10.49 -6.16 2.72
CA ALA A 316 -9.42 -6.36 1.74
C ALA A 316 -8.47 -7.47 2.18
N GLY A 317 -7.84 -8.10 1.20
CA GLY A 317 -6.85 -9.14 1.50
C GLY A 317 -6.43 -9.91 0.29
N THR A 318 -5.99 -11.12 0.52
CA THR A 318 -5.51 -12.09 -0.45
C THR A 318 -4.31 -11.61 -1.29
N ALA A 319 -3.59 -12.56 -1.87
CA ALA A 319 -2.46 -12.30 -2.75
C ALA A 319 -2.50 -13.29 -3.92
N GLU A 320 -2.45 -12.77 -5.14
CA GLU A 320 -2.45 -13.59 -6.35
C GLU A 320 -1.25 -13.23 -7.23
N TYR A 321 -0.38 -14.21 -7.47
CA TYR A 321 0.80 -14.09 -8.34
C TYR A 321 0.43 -14.51 -9.77
N ASN A 322 -0.22 -13.59 -10.51
CA ASN A 322 -0.74 -13.80 -11.86
C ASN A 322 -0.29 -12.71 -12.85
N GLY A 323 0.91 -12.16 -12.65
CA GLY A 323 1.44 -11.08 -13.50
C GLY A 323 0.52 -9.85 -13.48
N TYR A 324 0.36 -9.22 -14.62
CA TYR A 324 -0.42 -7.99 -14.79
C TYR A 324 -1.94 -8.21 -14.99
N ASN A 325 -2.45 -9.41 -14.70
CA ASN A 325 -3.88 -9.68 -14.78
C ASN A 325 -4.66 -8.88 -13.73
N GLN A 326 -5.66 -8.13 -14.17
CA GLN A 326 -6.52 -7.29 -13.31
C GLN A 326 -7.97 -7.80 -13.21
N ASP A 327 -8.29 -8.95 -13.81
CA ASP A 327 -9.64 -9.49 -13.76
C ASP A 327 -10.10 -9.71 -12.31
N ILE A 328 -11.32 -9.27 -12.02
CA ILE A 328 -11.98 -9.50 -10.73
C ILE A 328 -12.69 -10.84 -10.81
N ARG A 329 -12.23 -11.82 -10.03
CA ARG A 329 -12.75 -13.19 -10.04
C ARG A 329 -13.75 -13.39 -8.91
N ALA A 330 -14.92 -13.92 -9.21
CA ALA A 330 -15.97 -14.19 -8.23
C ALA A 330 -15.51 -15.15 -7.12
N ASP A 331 -14.74 -16.20 -7.46
CA ASP A 331 -14.18 -17.17 -6.52
C ASP A 331 -13.13 -16.57 -5.55
N ARG A 332 -12.67 -15.34 -5.82
CA ARG A 332 -11.76 -14.58 -4.92
C ARG A 332 -12.51 -13.50 -4.13
N ILE A 333 -13.70 -13.11 -4.57
CA ILE A 333 -14.57 -12.16 -3.85
C ILE A 333 -15.42 -12.89 -2.80
N GLN A 334 -15.96 -14.07 -3.13
CA GLN A 334 -16.82 -14.84 -2.22
C GLN A 334 -16.22 -15.07 -0.83
N PRO A 335 -14.93 -15.47 -0.67
CA PRO A 335 -14.33 -15.63 0.66
C PRO A 335 -14.33 -14.37 1.52
N LEU A 336 -14.31 -13.18 0.92
CA LEU A 336 -14.39 -11.91 1.66
C LEU A 336 -15.82 -11.69 2.18
N VAL A 337 -16.82 -12.02 1.37
CA VAL A 337 -18.24 -11.97 1.75
C VAL A 337 -18.53 -12.98 2.87
N ASP A 338 -18.10 -14.23 2.71
CA ASP A 338 -18.28 -15.30 3.70
C ASP A 338 -17.64 -14.94 5.04
N TRP A 339 -16.48 -14.28 5.00
CA TRP A 339 -15.81 -13.80 6.20
C TRP A 339 -16.65 -12.73 6.93
N VAL A 340 -17.24 -11.78 6.19
CA VAL A 340 -18.13 -10.78 6.80
C VAL A 340 -19.34 -11.45 7.44
N GLN A 341 -19.99 -12.36 6.73
CA GLN A 341 -21.16 -13.08 7.25
C GLN A 341 -20.84 -13.91 8.51
N SER A 342 -19.61 -14.41 8.60
CA SER A 342 -19.13 -15.14 9.77
C SER A 342 -18.80 -14.26 10.97
N CYS A 343 -18.15 -13.09 10.72
CA CYS A 343 -17.65 -12.23 11.79
C CYS A 343 -18.60 -11.10 12.17
N PHE A 344 -19.46 -10.68 11.22
CA PHE A 344 -20.41 -9.57 11.35
C PHE A 344 -21.76 -9.92 10.67
N PRO A 345 -22.49 -10.92 11.17
CA PRO A 345 -23.65 -11.49 10.48
C PRO A 345 -24.81 -10.51 10.24
N GLU A 346 -24.87 -9.42 11.00
CA GLU A 346 -25.91 -8.40 10.86
C GLU A 346 -25.54 -7.28 9.87
N VAL A 347 -24.30 -7.31 9.32
CA VAL A 347 -23.91 -6.39 8.23
C VAL A 347 -24.48 -6.93 6.92
N SER A 348 -25.28 -6.13 6.21
CA SER A 348 -25.83 -6.52 4.91
C SER A 348 -24.74 -6.74 3.88
N THR A 349 -24.85 -7.88 3.18
CA THR A 349 -24.00 -8.24 2.03
C THR A 349 -24.80 -8.30 0.72
N GLU A 350 -25.97 -7.67 0.66
CA GLU A 350 -26.80 -7.61 -0.55
C GLU A 350 -26.14 -6.80 -1.67
N GLU A 351 -25.43 -5.73 -1.28
CA GLU A 351 -24.66 -4.92 -2.22
C GLU A 351 -23.18 -5.04 -1.94
N VAL A 352 -22.43 -5.61 -2.86
CA VAL A 352 -20.99 -5.79 -2.79
C VAL A 352 -20.34 -5.06 -3.95
N ILE A 353 -19.45 -4.12 -3.66
CA ILE A 353 -18.67 -3.39 -4.67
C ILE A 353 -17.26 -4.00 -4.70
N PRO A 354 -16.96 -4.90 -5.66
CA PRO A 354 -15.66 -5.56 -5.73
C PRO A 354 -14.61 -4.67 -6.40
N TRP A 355 -13.37 -4.88 -6.00
CA TRP A 355 -12.22 -4.23 -6.62
C TRP A 355 -10.98 -5.14 -6.54
N ALA A 356 -10.05 -4.95 -7.48
CA ALA A 356 -8.75 -5.58 -7.46
C ALA A 356 -7.66 -4.60 -7.88
N GLY A 357 -6.46 -4.74 -7.29
CA GLY A 357 -5.32 -3.90 -7.63
C GLY A 357 -4.00 -4.63 -7.52
N LEU A 358 -3.00 -4.13 -8.23
CA LEU A 358 -1.68 -4.73 -8.34
C LEU A 358 -0.70 -4.05 -7.37
N ARG A 359 -0.35 -4.74 -6.28
CA ARG A 359 0.67 -4.27 -5.34
C ARG A 359 2.05 -4.35 -5.99
N PRO A 360 2.83 -3.27 -6.01
CA PRO A 360 4.19 -3.26 -6.58
C PRO A 360 5.18 -3.87 -5.58
N MET A 361 5.29 -5.21 -5.56
CA MET A 361 6.07 -5.93 -4.55
C MET A 361 7.54 -6.04 -4.94
N MET A 362 8.43 -5.52 -4.09
CA MET A 362 9.86 -5.82 -4.16
C MET A 362 10.15 -7.19 -3.52
N PRO A 363 11.19 -7.91 -3.96
CA PRO A 363 11.51 -9.23 -3.41
C PRO A 363 11.85 -9.22 -1.91
N ASP A 364 12.52 -8.19 -1.43
CA ASP A 364 12.89 -7.99 -0.02
C ASP A 364 11.85 -7.25 0.81
N MET A 365 10.70 -6.92 0.19
CA MET A 365 9.54 -6.25 0.79
C MET A 365 9.76 -4.78 1.20
N LEU A 366 10.93 -4.20 0.92
CA LEU A 366 11.23 -2.79 1.19
C LEU A 366 11.04 -1.92 -0.06
N PRO A 367 10.57 -0.67 0.08
CA PRO A 367 10.45 0.26 -1.03
C PRO A 367 11.83 0.64 -1.60
N ARG A 368 11.85 1.10 -2.84
CA ARG A 368 13.03 1.68 -3.49
C ARG A 368 12.93 3.19 -3.49
N VAL A 369 13.71 3.79 -2.58
CA VAL A 369 13.91 5.23 -2.46
C VAL A 369 15.38 5.47 -2.76
N MET A 370 15.71 5.80 -4.01
CA MET A 370 17.11 5.84 -4.47
C MET A 370 17.29 6.68 -5.72
N GLN A 371 18.52 7.12 -5.97
CA GLN A 371 18.95 7.64 -7.26
C GLN A 371 19.24 6.47 -8.23
N GLY A 372 18.89 6.64 -9.49
CA GLY A 372 19.21 5.69 -10.55
C GLY A 372 20.66 5.81 -11.02
N LYS A 373 21.01 5.04 -12.06
CA LYS A 373 22.33 5.14 -12.72
C LYS A 373 22.54 6.51 -13.37
N CYS A 374 21.47 7.09 -13.92
CA CYS A 374 21.50 8.46 -14.39
C CYS A 374 21.25 9.40 -13.20
N PRO A 375 22.13 10.38 -12.95
CA PRO A 375 22.03 11.28 -11.79
C PRO A 375 20.75 12.12 -11.74
N SER A 376 20.08 12.34 -12.88
CA SER A 376 18.82 13.07 -12.97
C SER A 376 17.57 12.21 -12.70
N VAL A 377 17.74 10.90 -12.47
CA VAL A 377 16.64 9.94 -12.27
C VAL A 377 16.60 9.45 -10.84
N PHE A 378 15.44 9.51 -10.24
CA PHE A 378 15.16 9.01 -8.89
C PHE A 378 13.96 8.06 -8.88
N TYR A 379 13.89 7.23 -7.86
CA TYR A 379 12.82 6.27 -7.64
C TYR A 379 12.22 6.44 -6.26
N ASN A 380 10.89 6.43 -6.19
CA ASN A 380 10.12 6.25 -4.96
C ASN A 380 8.96 5.28 -5.26
N THR A 381 9.24 3.98 -5.20
CA THR A 381 8.34 2.93 -5.70
C THR A 381 8.58 1.59 -5.00
N GLY A 382 7.80 0.57 -5.35
CA GLY A 382 8.02 -0.79 -4.83
C GLY A 382 7.50 -1.02 -3.41
N HIS A 383 6.57 -0.22 -2.93
CA HIS A 383 6.06 -0.22 -1.55
C HIS A 383 5.22 -1.46 -1.19
N GLY A 384 4.90 -2.31 -2.14
CA GLY A 384 4.12 -3.51 -1.91
C GLY A 384 2.74 -3.22 -1.32
N HIS A 385 2.44 -3.87 -0.19
CA HIS A 385 1.18 -3.66 0.54
C HIS A 385 1.21 -2.48 1.53
N LEU A 386 2.37 -1.84 1.69
CA LEU A 386 2.59 -0.76 2.66
C LEU A 386 2.60 0.65 2.04
N GLY A 387 2.20 0.80 0.77
CA GLY A 387 2.24 2.09 0.09
C GLY A 387 1.49 3.19 0.85
N TRP A 388 0.33 2.89 1.41
CA TRP A 388 -0.42 3.83 2.26
C TRP A 388 0.36 4.18 3.53
N THR A 389 0.87 3.18 4.22
CA THR A 389 1.56 3.33 5.51
C THR A 389 2.90 4.07 5.37
N LEU A 390 3.64 3.91 4.25
CA LEU A 390 5.01 4.40 4.11
C LEU A 390 5.16 5.65 3.22
N ALA A 391 4.12 6.02 2.45
CA ALA A 391 4.24 7.01 1.40
C ALA A 391 4.79 8.36 1.88
N ALA A 392 4.37 8.83 3.05
CA ALA A 392 4.80 10.14 3.54
C ALA A 392 6.29 10.19 3.91
N VAL A 393 6.81 9.17 4.62
CA VAL A 393 8.23 9.12 4.97
C VAL A 393 9.12 8.90 3.74
N THR A 394 8.69 8.05 2.79
CA THR A 394 9.47 7.82 1.57
C THR A 394 9.48 9.04 0.65
N ALA A 395 8.43 9.86 0.69
CA ALA A 395 8.40 11.15 0.00
C ALA A 395 9.43 12.13 0.58
N GLU A 396 9.53 12.22 1.90
CA GLU A 396 10.58 13.04 2.53
C GLU A 396 11.98 12.51 2.20
N MET A 397 12.20 11.19 2.32
CA MET A 397 13.50 10.56 2.00
C MET A 397 13.96 10.84 0.57
N VAL A 398 13.08 10.71 -0.44
CA VAL A 398 13.47 10.99 -1.83
C VAL A 398 13.69 12.49 -2.06
N SER A 399 12.97 13.35 -1.34
CA SER A 399 13.16 14.80 -1.40
C SER A 399 14.51 15.20 -0.81
N ASP A 400 14.94 14.56 0.29
CA ASP A 400 16.28 14.75 0.87
C ASP A 400 17.40 14.34 -0.11
N LEU A 401 17.24 13.19 -0.81
CA LEU A 401 18.18 12.76 -1.83
C LEU A 401 18.30 13.77 -2.97
N ILE A 402 17.19 14.39 -3.36
CA ILE A 402 17.15 15.41 -4.41
C ILE A 402 17.88 16.69 -3.95
N GLU A 403 17.67 17.14 -2.72
CA GLU A 403 18.39 18.30 -2.18
C GLU A 403 19.90 18.04 -2.08
N GLN A 404 20.30 16.87 -1.58
CA GLN A 404 21.71 16.46 -1.50
C GLN A 404 22.40 16.38 -2.88
N SER A 405 21.64 16.00 -3.92
CA SER A 405 22.18 15.97 -5.29
C SER A 405 22.44 17.34 -5.89
N GLN A 406 22.09 18.42 -5.18
CA GLN A 406 22.28 19.81 -5.60
C GLN A 406 23.47 20.48 -4.91
N ALA A 407 23.94 19.90 -3.81
CA ALA A 407 25.11 20.35 -3.08
C ALA A 407 26.41 19.84 -3.73
#